data_40adee222792289daa050f555536dcb9
#
_entry.id   40adee222792289daa050f555536dcb9
#
_cell.length_a   1.000
_cell.length_b   1.000
_cell.length_c   1.000
_cell.angle_alpha   90.00
_cell.angle_beta   90.00
_cell.angle_gamma   90.00
#
_symmetry.space_group_name_H-M   'P 1'
#
loop_
_entity.id
_entity.type
_entity.pdbx_description
1 polymer ?
#
loop_
_entity_poly.entity_id
_entity_poly.type
_entity_poly.pdbx_seq_one_letter_code
_entity_poly.pdbx_strand_id
1 'polypeptide(L)'
;MKIGVCVHFDSMEAMSKKFDDMLSEGFDNCQLISWKPELWTKENLDKLNGLIKEKGITVSAFWCGWEGPCVWNFYDGQITLGLVPPEYRAARIKNLCDGADFAKKLGVTDVVTHMGFIPENPNDTQFAPFCVAVRQVAEHLKQNGQYLLFETGQETPVTMLRCFEKVGTDNLGVNLDTANVILYGRA
;
A
#
# COMPACT_ATOMS: atom_id res chain seq x y z
N MET A 1 3.41 -0.82 21.54
CA MET A 1 2.80 -0.18 20.37
C MET A 1 3.59 1.11 20.12
N LYS A 2 4.07 1.36 18.90
CA LYS A 2 4.69 2.64 18.53
C LYS A 2 3.64 3.54 17.89
N ILE A 3 3.71 4.84 18.15
CA ILE A 3 2.93 5.85 17.46
C ILE A 3 3.84 6.45 16.38
N GLY A 4 3.29 6.78 15.24
CA GLY A 4 4.01 7.37 14.12
C GLY A 4 3.11 8.24 13.27
N VAL A 5 3.67 8.79 12.22
CA VAL A 5 2.97 9.67 11.27
C VAL A 5 3.12 9.16 9.84
N CYS A 6 2.23 9.61 8.96
CA CYS A 6 2.35 9.38 7.52
C CYS A 6 3.32 10.39 6.91
N VAL A 7 4.33 9.92 6.18
CA VAL A 7 5.30 10.76 5.48
C VAL A 7 5.25 10.44 3.98
N HIS A 8 4.97 11.45 3.16
CA HIS A 8 4.90 11.29 1.71
C HIS A 8 6.30 11.38 1.07
N PHE A 9 6.69 10.31 0.39
CA PHE A 9 7.88 10.25 -0.47
C PHE A 9 7.49 10.62 -1.90
N ASP A 10 7.46 11.91 -2.18
CA ASP A 10 7.06 12.51 -3.47
C ASP A 10 8.22 13.23 -4.17
N SER A 11 9.34 13.46 -3.49
CA SER A 11 10.65 13.81 -4.05
C SER A 11 11.76 13.51 -3.04
N MET A 12 12.96 13.23 -3.51
CA MET A 12 14.11 12.94 -2.62
C MET A 12 14.61 14.21 -1.91
N GLU A 13 14.51 15.35 -2.57
CA GLU A 13 14.95 16.66 -2.05
C GLU A 13 14.18 17.07 -0.80
N ALA A 14 12.89 16.72 -0.73
CA ALA A 14 12.02 17.07 0.40
C ALA A 14 12.20 16.15 1.62
N MET A 15 12.78 14.96 1.46
CA MET A 15 12.75 13.93 2.50
C MET A 15 13.49 14.31 3.77
N SER A 16 14.67 14.96 3.67
CA SER A 16 15.41 15.39 4.86
C SER A 16 14.57 16.31 5.73
N LYS A 17 13.94 17.33 5.11
CA LYS A 17 13.08 18.27 5.82
C LYS A 17 11.85 17.59 6.43
N LYS A 18 11.18 16.70 5.68
CA LYS A 18 10.00 15.97 6.20
C LYS A 18 10.33 15.13 7.42
N PHE A 19 11.50 14.50 7.43
CA PHE A 19 11.97 13.74 8.58
C PHE A 19 12.34 14.65 9.76
N ASP A 20 12.95 15.83 9.51
CA ASP A 20 13.22 16.81 10.56
C ASP A 20 11.93 17.37 11.17
N ASP A 21 10.95 17.70 10.35
CA ASP A 21 9.63 18.15 10.79
C ASP A 21 8.95 17.08 11.67
N MET A 22 8.96 15.80 11.25
CA MET A 22 8.44 14.67 12.02
C MET A 22 9.13 14.53 13.39
N LEU A 23 10.46 14.59 13.40
CA LEU A 23 11.24 14.48 14.63
C LEU A 23 11.01 15.67 15.58
N SER A 24 10.81 16.87 15.04
CA SER A 24 10.51 18.06 15.85
C SER A 24 9.17 17.97 16.57
N GLU A 25 8.22 17.21 16.02
CA GLU A 25 6.93 16.90 16.65
C GLU A 25 7.00 15.68 17.61
N GLY A 26 8.18 15.11 17.80
CA GLY A 26 8.43 14.02 18.75
C GLY A 26 8.16 12.61 18.20
N PHE A 27 8.04 12.44 16.89
CA PHE A 27 7.86 11.14 16.27
C PHE A 27 9.15 10.64 15.61
N ASP A 28 9.52 9.39 15.88
CA ASP A 28 10.66 8.69 15.27
C ASP A 28 10.22 7.54 14.35
N ASN A 29 8.90 7.35 14.18
CA ASN A 29 8.32 6.25 13.40
C ASN A 29 7.34 6.79 12.36
N CYS A 30 7.37 6.22 11.16
CA CYS A 30 6.47 6.63 10.09
C CYS A 30 5.97 5.45 9.25
N GLN A 31 4.79 5.65 8.65
CA GLN A 31 4.39 4.97 7.43
C GLN A 31 4.84 5.82 6.25
N LEU A 32 5.69 5.27 5.40
CA LEU A 32 6.20 5.97 4.21
C LEU A 32 5.23 5.75 3.04
N ILE A 33 4.69 6.84 2.50
CA ILE A 33 3.70 6.81 1.41
C ILE A 33 4.36 7.24 0.11
N SER A 34 4.30 6.40 -0.93
CA SER A 34 4.85 6.72 -2.24
C SER A 34 3.87 6.36 -3.36
N TRP A 35 3.48 7.38 -4.14
CA TRP A 35 2.63 7.28 -5.33
C TRP A 35 3.41 7.34 -6.64
N LYS A 36 4.75 7.38 -6.57
CA LYS A 36 5.62 7.66 -7.69
C LYS A 36 6.60 6.52 -7.92
N PRO A 37 6.24 5.49 -8.70
CA PRO A 37 7.14 4.36 -9.01
C PRO A 37 8.47 4.79 -9.61
N GLU A 38 8.51 5.92 -10.32
CA GLU A 38 9.73 6.51 -10.87
C GLU A 38 10.78 6.93 -9.82
N LEU A 39 10.35 7.10 -8.56
CA LEU A 39 11.27 7.39 -7.44
C LEU A 39 11.92 6.14 -6.84
N TRP A 40 11.44 4.93 -7.13
CA TRP A 40 11.95 3.69 -6.54
C TRP A 40 13.24 3.21 -7.19
N THR A 41 14.17 4.13 -7.36
CA THR A 41 15.49 3.89 -7.97
C THR A 41 16.52 3.47 -6.93
N LYS A 42 17.61 2.83 -7.38
CA LYS A 42 18.73 2.48 -6.49
C LYS A 42 19.36 3.72 -5.85
N GLU A 43 19.49 4.82 -6.59
CA GLU A 43 20.06 6.07 -6.08
C GLU A 43 19.23 6.65 -4.95
N ASN A 44 17.90 6.74 -5.12
CA ASN A 44 16.99 7.24 -4.11
C ASN A 44 16.93 6.30 -2.89
N LEU A 45 16.98 4.99 -3.13
CA LEU A 45 17.05 4.00 -2.06
C LEU A 45 18.28 4.21 -1.16
N ASP A 46 19.47 4.37 -1.77
CA ASP A 46 20.71 4.57 -1.03
C ASP A 46 20.68 5.87 -0.21
N LYS A 47 20.17 6.95 -0.80
CA LYS A 47 19.98 8.25 -0.10
C LYS A 47 18.97 8.15 1.03
N LEU A 48 17.84 7.50 0.79
CA LEU A 48 16.76 7.36 1.79
C LEU A 48 17.21 6.50 2.97
N ASN A 49 17.91 5.39 2.72
CA ASN A 49 18.53 4.56 3.76
C ASN A 49 19.55 5.35 4.59
N GLY A 50 20.34 6.22 3.93
CA GLY A 50 21.27 7.11 4.61
C GLY A 50 20.56 8.04 5.58
N LEU A 51 19.50 8.74 5.14
CA LEU A 51 18.71 9.63 5.96
C LEU A 51 18.00 8.91 7.12
N ILE A 52 17.39 7.75 6.85
CA ILE A 52 16.72 6.92 7.87
C ILE A 52 17.70 6.56 8.99
N LYS A 53 18.89 6.10 8.59
CA LYS A 53 19.93 5.71 9.56
C LYS A 53 20.50 6.90 10.32
N GLU A 54 20.83 8.00 9.63
CA GLU A 54 21.39 9.23 10.22
C GLU A 54 20.45 9.82 11.27
N LYS A 55 19.15 9.85 10.94
CA LYS A 55 18.13 10.49 11.80
C LYS A 55 17.49 9.53 12.81
N GLY A 56 17.86 8.24 12.80
CA GLY A 56 17.32 7.23 13.71
C GLY A 56 15.84 6.92 13.52
N ILE A 57 15.35 7.01 12.28
CA ILE A 57 13.94 6.82 11.94
C ILE A 57 13.62 5.34 11.77
N THR A 58 12.42 4.96 12.20
CA THR A 58 11.81 3.66 11.88
C THR A 58 10.75 3.85 10.79
N VAL A 59 10.84 3.09 9.70
CA VAL A 59 9.75 2.98 8.73
C VAL A 59 8.98 1.70 9.03
N SER A 60 7.78 1.84 9.61
CA SER A 60 6.97 0.70 10.05
C SER A 60 6.17 0.05 8.91
N ALA A 61 5.81 0.82 7.88
CA ALA A 61 5.11 0.33 6.71
C ALA A 61 5.42 1.19 5.48
N PHE A 62 5.31 0.59 4.31
CA PHE A 62 5.41 1.28 3.03
C PHE A 62 4.04 1.26 2.34
N TRP A 63 3.42 2.43 2.24
CA TRP A 63 2.19 2.59 1.48
C TRP A 63 2.54 2.75 0.00
N CYS A 64 2.24 1.71 -0.76
CA CYS A 64 2.62 1.56 -2.17
C CYS A 64 1.49 1.99 -3.08
N GLY A 65 1.70 3.09 -3.80
CA GLY A 65 0.82 3.55 -4.86
C GLY A 65 1.03 2.80 -6.18
N TRP A 66 0.37 3.28 -7.21
CA TRP A 66 0.44 2.74 -8.57
C TRP A 66 0.29 3.83 -9.62
N GLU A 67 0.61 3.49 -10.87
CA GLU A 67 0.42 4.36 -12.03
C GLU A 67 -1.02 4.36 -12.54
N GLY A 68 -1.35 5.41 -13.30
CA GLY A 68 -2.65 5.58 -13.95
C GLY A 68 -3.65 6.35 -13.12
N PRO A 69 -4.91 6.41 -13.54
CA PRO A 69 -5.94 7.22 -12.89
C PRO A 69 -6.23 6.74 -11.48
N CYS A 70 -6.43 7.69 -10.58
CA CYS A 70 -6.73 7.44 -9.17
C CYS A 70 -7.72 8.51 -8.69
N VAL A 71 -9.02 8.21 -8.75
CA VAL A 71 -10.08 9.15 -8.40
C VAL A 71 -10.81 8.66 -7.16
N TRP A 72 -10.68 9.40 -6.06
CA TRP A 72 -11.22 9.04 -4.75
C TRP A 72 -12.65 9.52 -4.58
N ASN A 73 -13.58 8.97 -5.39
CA ASN A 73 -15.00 9.18 -5.22
C ASN A 73 -15.78 7.87 -5.47
N PHE A 74 -17.09 7.88 -5.18
CA PHE A 74 -17.94 6.68 -5.31
C PHE A 74 -18.28 6.33 -6.77
N TYR A 75 -18.10 7.27 -7.70
CA TYR A 75 -18.47 7.11 -9.10
C TYR A 75 -17.31 6.56 -9.93
N ASP A 76 -16.23 7.32 -9.99
CA ASP A 76 -15.07 7.00 -10.83
C ASP A 76 -14.08 6.08 -10.09
N GLY A 77 -14.16 6.03 -8.75
CA GLY A 77 -13.32 5.16 -7.94
C GLY A 77 -13.46 3.68 -8.32
N GLN A 78 -14.65 3.25 -8.69
CA GLN A 78 -14.93 1.86 -9.08
C GLN A 78 -14.12 1.41 -10.31
N ILE A 79 -13.83 2.33 -11.21
CA ILE A 79 -13.11 2.07 -12.46
C ILE A 79 -11.67 2.62 -12.46
N THR A 80 -11.22 3.23 -11.37
CA THR A 80 -9.89 3.85 -11.29
C THR A 80 -9.03 3.37 -10.11
N LEU A 81 -9.60 2.78 -9.07
CA LEU A 81 -8.84 2.44 -7.87
C LEU A 81 -8.41 0.97 -7.80
N GLY A 82 -7.21 0.75 -7.30
CA GLY A 82 -6.69 -0.56 -6.92
C GLY A 82 -6.50 -1.55 -8.06
N LEU A 83 -6.64 -2.84 -7.76
CA LEU A 83 -6.49 -3.95 -8.70
C LEU A 83 -7.82 -4.43 -9.32
N VAL A 84 -8.95 -3.82 -8.92
CA VAL A 84 -10.27 -4.22 -9.45
C VAL A 84 -10.42 -3.88 -10.94
N PRO A 85 -10.07 -2.66 -11.42
CA PRO A 85 -10.19 -2.33 -12.83
C PRO A 85 -9.27 -3.18 -13.72
N PRO A 86 -9.80 -3.94 -14.68
CA PRO A 86 -8.99 -4.85 -15.49
C PRO A 86 -8.00 -4.14 -16.41
N GLU A 87 -8.30 -2.92 -16.84
CA GLU A 87 -7.49 -2.12 -17.76
C GLU A 87 -6.12 -1.76 -17.17
N TYR A 88 -6.05 -1.55 -15.85
CA TYR A 88 -4.81 -1.13 -15.16
C TYR A 88 -4.16 -2.27 -14.38
N ARG A 89 -4.82 -3.40 -14.25
CA ARG A 89 -4.46 -4.50 -13.35
C ARG A 89 -3.03 -4.99 -13.55
N ALA A 90 -2.65 -5.27 -14.79
CA ALA A 90 -1.31 -5.78 -15.10
C ALA A 90 -0.19 -4.79 -14.73
N ALA A 91 -0.35 -3.50 -15.09
CA ALA A 91 0.61 -2.46 -14.74
C ALA A 91 0.71 -2.28 -13.22
N ARG A 92 -0.42 -2.31 -12.52
CA ARG A 92 -0.48 -2.15 -11.06
C ARG A 92 0.08 -3.35 -10.29
N ILE A 93 -0.09 -4.56 -10.78
CA ILE A 93 0.61 -5.73 -10.24
C ILE A 93 2.12 -5.48 -10.29
N LYS A 94 2.63 -5.02 -11.44
CA LYS A 94 4.05 -4.69 -11.58
C LYS A 94 4.49 -3.60 -10.60
N ASN A 95 3.73 -2.48 -10.50
CA ASN A 95 4.05 -1.41 -9.57
C ASN A 95 4.09 -1.90 -8.11
N LEU A 96 3.12 -2.72 -7.70
CA LEU A 96 3.09 -3.25 -6.33
C LEU A 96 4.26 -4.20 -6.04
N CYS A 97 4.66 -5.02 -7.01
CA CYS A 97 5.85 -5.87 -6.88
C CYS A 97 7.15 -5.03 -6.83
N ASP A 98 7.30 -4.05 -7.70
CA ASP A 98 8.47 -3.15 -7.71
C ASP A 98 8.56 -2.34 -6.40
N GLY A 99 7.42 -1.83 -5.91
CA GLY A 99 7.34 -1.12 -4.63
C GLY A 99 7.63 -2.02 -3.43
N ALA A 100 7.20 -3.27 -3.47
CA ALA A 100 7.54 -4.27 -2.46
C ALA A 100 9.05 -4.54 -2.43
N ASP A 101 9.70 -4.68 -3.60
CA ASP A 101 11.14 -4.87 -3.70
C ASP A 101 11.92 -3.64 -3.21
N PHE A 102 11.41 -2.44 -3.45
CA PHE A 102 11.97 -1.20 -2.89
C PHE A 102 11.83 -1.17 -1.37
N ALA A 103 10.63 -1.46 -0.84
CA ALA A 103 10.35 -1.52 0.59
C ALA A 103 11.21 -2.58 1.32
N LYS A 104 11.42 -3.76 0.71
CA LYS A 104 12.31 -4.79 1.23
C LYS A 104 13.74 -4.27 1.45
N LYS A 105 14.25 -3.51 0.48
CA LYS A 105 15.61 -2.93 0.57
C LYS A 105 15.71 -1.78 1.58
N LEU A 106 14.57 -1.19 1.98
CA LEU A 106 14.47 -0.28 3.14
C LEU A 106 14.32 -1.03 4.47
N GLY A 107 14.24 -2.36 4.45
CA GLY A 107 14.01 -3.17 5.64
C GLY A 107 12.55 -3.19 6.12
N VAL A 108 11.60 -2.83 5.26
CA VAL A 108 10.16 -2.76 5.58
C VAL A 108 9.46 -4.05 5.16
N THR A 109 8.75 -4.65 6.12
CA THR A 109 8.01 -5.90 5.91
C THR A 109 6.54 -5.68 5.57
N ASP A 110 5.96 -4.57 5.99
CA ASP A 110 4.53 -4.29 5.81
C ASP A 110 4.32 -3.35 4.62
N VAL A 111 3.74 -3.89 3.54
CA VAL A 111 3.42 -3.13 2.33
C VAL A 111 1.92 -2.92 2.28
N VAL A 112 1.52 -1.67 2.34
CA VAL A 112 0.11 -1.24 2.36
C VAL A 112 -0.30 -0.78 0.98
N THR A 113 -1.52 -1.05 0.57
CA THR A 113 -2.13 -0.42 -0.61
C THR A 113 -3.65 -0.49 -0.56
N HIS A 114 -4.31 0.34 -1.34
CA HIS A 114 -5.76 0.31 -1.53
C HIS A 114 -6.14 -0.64 -2.66
N MET A 115 -7.04 -1.58 -2.40
CA MET A 115 -7.39 -2.61 -3.39
C MET A 115 -8.48 -2.17 -4.39
N GLY A 116 -9.15 -1.05 -4.12
CA GLY A 116 -10.27 -0.54 -4.90
C GLY A 116 -11.61 -1.11 -4.43
N PHE A 117 -12.63 -0.98 -5.24
CA PHE A 117 -14.00 -1.43 -4.93
C PHE A 117 -14.15 -2.94 -5.15
N ILE A 118 -13.71 -3.74 -4.20
CA ILE A 118 -13.81 -5.20 -4.27
C ILE A 118 -15.29 -5.60 -4.42
N PRO A 119 -15.66 -6.40 -5.44
CA PRO A 119 -17.04 -6.84 -5.61
C PRO A 119 -17.56 -7.59 -4.38
N GLU A 120 -18.70 -7.16 -3.83
CA GLU A 120 -19.32 -7.81 -2.66
C GLU A 120 -19.91 -9.17 -3.01
N ASN A 121 -20.41 -9.31 -4.24
CA ASN A 121 -20.91 -10.58 -4.76
C ASN A 121 -19.74 -11.45 -5.26
N PRO A 122 -19.45 -12.61 -4.66
CA PRO A 122 -18.36 -13.48 -5.09
C PRO A 122 -18.58 -14.12 -6.47
N ASN A 123 -19.81 -14.03 -7.02
CA ASN A 123 -20.13 -14.47 -8.37
C ASN A 123 -19.98 -13.33 -9.41
N ASP A 124 -19.59 -12.15 -9.01
CA ASP A 124 -19.24 -11.08 -9.94
C ASP A 124 -18.08 -11.52 -10.83
N THR A 125 -18.15 -11.16 -12.11
CA THR A 125 -17.16 -11.57 -13.11
C THR A 125 -15.75 -11.01 -12.81
N GLN A 126 -15.65 -9.92 -12.04
CA GLN A 126 -14.37 -9.32 -11.67
C GLN A 126 -13.79 -9.87 -10.35
N PHE A 127 -14.59 -10.53 -9.51
CA PHE A 127 -14.11 -11.00 -8.19
C PHE A 127 -13.00 -12.05 -8.32
N ALA A 128 -13.21 -13.09 -9.10
CA ALA A 128 -12.20 -14.16 -9.23
C ALA A 128 -10.91 -13.68 -9.93
N PRO A 129 -10.95 -12.94 -11.07
CA PRO A 129 -9.74 -12.36 -11.67
C PRO A 129 -9.01 -11.38 -10.74
N PHE A 130 -9.73 -10.59 -9.94
CA PHE A 130 -9.15 -9.72 -8.93
C PHE A 130 -8.38 -10.53 -7.87
N CYS A 131 -8.99 -11.59 -7.31
CA CYS A 131 -8.32 -12.45 -6.32
C CYS A 131 -7.05 -13.14 -6.90
N VAL A 132 -7.04 -13.49 -8.18
CA VAL A 132 -5.84 -14.00 -8.87
C VAL A 132 -4.74 -12.93 -8.91
N ALA A 133 -5.09 -11.70 -9.25
CA ALA A 133 -4.13 -10.58 -9.26
C ALA A 133 -3.55 -10.31 -7.86
N VAL A 134 -4.40 -10.29 -6.84
CA VAL A 134 -3.95 -10.13 -5.44
C VAL A 134 -3.02 -11.26 -5.03
N ARG A 135 -3.35 -12.51 -5.38
CA ARG A 135 -2.49 -13.67 -5.09
C ARG A 135 -1.12 -13.51 -5.72
N GLN A 136 -1.04 -13.08 -6.96
CA GLN A 136 0.24 -12.87 -7.64
C GLN A 136 1.13 -11.87 -6.90
N VAL A 137 0.56 -10.74 -6.45
CA VAL A 137 1.27 -9.75 -5.63
C VAL A 137 1.65 -10.34 -4.26
N ALA A 138 0.71 -10.99 -3.57
CA ALA A 138 0.94 -11.58 -2.26
C ALA A 138 2.06 -12.65 -2.27
N GLU A 139 2.08 -13.52 -3.29
CA GLU A 139 3.13 -14.51 -3.45
C GLU A 139 4.51 -13.88 -3.70
N HIS A 140 4.59 -12.79 -4.47
CA HIS A 140 5.81 -12.03 -4.64
C HIS A 140 6.30 -11.44 -3.29
N LEU A 141 5.41 -10.79 -2.54
CA LEU A 141 5.72 -10.26 -1.22
C LEU A 141 6.15 -11.37 -0.24
N LYS A 142 5.51 -12.54 -0.30
CA LYS A 142 5.87 -13.69 0.52
C LYS A 142 7.30 -14.17 0.26
N GLN A 143 7.75 -14.21 -0.99
CA GLN A 143 9.15 -14.50 -1.34
C GLN A 143 10.12 -13.46 -0.77
N ASN A 144 9.66 -12.26 -0.54
CA ASN A 144 10.40 -11.18 0.10
C ASN A 144 10.38 -11.25 1.64
N GLY A 145 9.55 -12.10 2.23
CA GLY A 145 9.29 -12.11 3.67
C GLY A 145 8.39 -10.95 4.12
N GLN A 146 7.52 -10.48 3.24
CA GLN A 146 6.66 -9.31 3.46
C GLN A 146 5.17 -9.68 3.53
N TYR A 147 4.40 -8.80 4.15
CA TYR A 147 2.95 -8.84 4.23
C TYR A 147 2.32 -7.81 3.29
N LEU A 148 1.21 -8.18 2.64
CA LEU A 148 0.37 -7.28 1.86
C LEU A 148 -0.83 -6.86 2.72
N LEU A 149 -0.87 -5.59 3.09
CA LEU A 149 -1.91 -5.04 3.94
C LEU A 149 -2.90 -4.23 3.11
N PHE A 150 -4.18 -4.60 3.22
CA PHE A 150 -5.27 -3.86 2.57
C PHE A 150 -5.62 -2.64 3.41
N GLU A 151 -5.49 -1.46 2.85
CA GLU A 151 -6.07 -0.25 3.43
C GLU A 151 -7.59 -0.39 3.44
N THR A 152 -8.22 -0.21 4.61
CA THR A 152 -9.69 -0.25 4.70
C THR A 152 -10.33 0.93 3.99
N GLY A 153 -11.48 0.69 3.36
CA GLY A 153 -12.17 1.70 2.57
C GLY A 153 -13.56 1.27 2.14
N GLN A 154 -13.73 1.00 0.86
CA GLN A 154 -15.02 0.79 0.21
C GLN A 154 -15.64 -0.58 0.49
N GLU A 155 -14.84 -1.58 0.76
CA GLU A 155 -15.28 -2.95 1.00
C GLU A 155 -15.81 -3.14 2.43
N THR A 156 -16.73 -4.08 2.58
CA THR A 156 -17.15 -4.56 3.90
C THR A 156 -16.09 -5.51 4.47
N PRO A 157 -16.00 -5.66 5.81
CA PRO A 157 -15.15 -6.68 6.44
C PRO A 157 -15.41 -8.10 5.90
N VAL A 158 -16.67 -8.42 5.61
CA VAL A 158 -17.06 -9.73 5.06
C VAL A 158 -16.53 -9.91 3.63
N THR A 159 -16.58 -8.87 2.82
CA THR A 159 -16.02 -8.90 1.45
C THR A 159 -14.51 -9.09 1.47
N MET A 160 -13.82 -8.38 2.37
CA MET A 160 -12.37 -8.51 2.56
C MET A 160 -12.00 -9.94 3.02
N LEU A 161 -12.73 -10.50 3.99
CA LEU A 161 -12.50 -11.86 4.47
C LEU A 161 -12.69 -12.90 3.36
N ARG A 162 -13.76 -12.79 2.55
CA ARG A 162 -13.98 -13.65 1.38
C ARG A 162 -12.83 -13.55 0.36
N CYS A 163 -12.31 -12.34 0.17
CA CYS A 163 -11.14 -12.14 -0.69
C CYS A 163 -9.92 -12.88 -0.13
N PHE A 164 -9.62 -12.72 1.16
CA PHE A 164 -8.48 -13.38 1.81
C PHE A 164 -8.59 -14.91 1.71
N GLU A 165 -9.75 -15.48 2.00
CA GLU A 165 -10.02 -16.91 1.83
C GLU A 165 -9.81 -17.37 0.38
N LYS A 166 -10.28 -16.59 -0.58
CA LYS A 166 -10.15 -16.92 -2.02
C LYS A 166 -8.71 -16.79 -2.50
N VAL A 167 -7.97 -15.79 -2.02
CA VAL A 167 -6.53 -15.62 -2.31
C VAL A 167 -5.71 -16.77 -1.71
N GLY A 168 -5.97 -17.12 -0.45
CA GLY A 168 -5.42 -18.33 0.20
C GLY A 168 -3.92 -18.27 0.48
N THR A 169 -3.33 -17.08 0.67
CA THR A 169 -1.97 -16.90 1.17
C THR A 169 -2.01 -16.50 2.65
N ASP A 170 -0.93 -16.73 3.39
CA ASP A 170 -0.84 -16.49 4.83
C ASP A 170 -0.21 -15.13 5.19
N ASN A 171 0.07 -14.29 4.18
CA ASN A 171 0.72 -13.00 4.33
C ASN A 171 -0.18 -11.81 3.93
N LEU A 172 -1.50 -11.99 4.02
CA LEU A 172 -2.46 -10.90 3.89
C LEU A 172 -2.83 -10.33 5.26
N GLY A 173 -3.06 -9.03 5.33
CA GLY A 173 -3.50 -8.35 6.52
C GLY A 173 -4.27 -7.07 6.21
N VAL A 174 -4.56 -6.30 7.25
CA VAL A 174 -5.36 -5.08 7.16
C VAL A 174 -4.55 -3.90 7.71
N ASN A 175 -4.49 -2.82 6.96
CA ASN A 175 -4.16 -1.49 7.47
C ASN A 175 -5.48 -0.79 7.80
N LEU A 176 -5.82 -0.74 9.09
CA LEU A 176 -7.10 -0.19 9.53
C LEU A 176 -7.06 1.33 9.55
N ASP A 177 -7.72 1.95 8.59
CA ASP A 177 -8.06 3.37 8.58
C ASP A 177 -9.51 3.54 9.07
N THR A 178 -9.65 3.99 10.31
CA THR A 178 -10.96 4.20 10.94
C THR A 178 -11.75 5.34 10.31
N ALA A 179 -11.07 6.34 9.73
CA ALA A 179 -11.73 7.43 9.02
C ALA A 179 -12.36 6.94 7.72
N ASN A 180 -11.67 6.09 6.96
CA ASN A 180 -12.21 5.47 5.76
C ASN A 180 -13.43 4.59 6.08
N VAL A 181 -13.36 3.79 7.15
CA VAL A 181 -14.49 2.94 7.56
C VAL A 181 -15.75 3.76 7.83
N ILE A 182 -15.62 4.92 8.48
CA ILE A 182 -16.72 5.86 8.72
C ILE A 182 -17.16 6.53 7.40
N LEU A 183 -16.21 7.04 6.61
CA LEU A 183 -16.50 7.75 5.36
C LEU A 183 -17.30 6.91 4.37
N TYR A 184 -16.96 5.64 4.24
CA TYR A 184 -17.62 4.70 3.34
C TYR A 184 -18.81 3.96 3.97
N GLY A 185 -19.18 4.28 5.22
CA GLY A 185 -20.32 3.67 5.91
C GLY A 185 -20.14 2.16 6.14
N ARG A 186 -18.92 1.73 6.49
CA ARG A 186 -18.55 0.32 6.71
C ARG A 186 -18.25 0.01 8.19
N ALA A 187 -18.51 0.99 9.08
CA ALA A 187 -18.38 0.82 10.54
C ALA A 187 -19.55 0.06 11.13
#